data_df2aac1579bf948cd0f22acd75783c6b
#
_entry.id   df2aac1579bf948cd0f22acd75783c6b
#
_cell.length_a   1.000
_cell.length_b   1.000
_cell.length_c   1.000
_cell.angle_alpha   90.00
_cell.angle_beta   90.00
_cell.angle_gamma   90.00
#
_symmetry.space_group_name_H-M   'P 1'
#
loop_
_entity.id
_entity.type
_entity.pdbx_description
1 polymer ?
#
loop_
_entity_poly.entity_id
_entity_poly.type
_entity_poly.pdbx_seq_one_letter_code
_entity_poly.pdbx_strand_id
1 'polypeptide(L)'
;MKKNKFSTLDMDSLQMHASARPGKIEIHPTKPLLTQRDLALAYSPGVAAPCREIANDPSKVYDYTSKGNIVAVISNGTAVLGLGNLGASASKPVMEGKAVLFKRFADVDGFDLEIDTNDVEEFINCVKYLGPSFGGINLEDIKAPECFIIEQRLKELMDIPVFHDDQHGTAIIAAAGLFNACELTSRNVEDIRIVVNGAGAAAISCVELLKSMGVSPLNIVMCDSKGVIFAGRQDGMNQWKSAHAIQTKNRTLEESLKDADVFLGMSVKGALTENMVKSMAKEPIIFAMANPDPEILPEQVEAIRPDAIMATGRSDYPNQINNVLGFPFIFRGALDVRARLINDEMKIAAAKALAKLAKENVPDEVAAAYSGRNLKFGKNYIIPVPFDPRLIAAVPPAVARAAMETGVARKPISDIQKYKTELSARLDPTVASLQTISAEVTRNNKKVVFAEGEQERSIKAAIGYQNSGYGEA
;
A
#
# COMPACT_ATOMS: atom_id res chain seq x y z
N MET A 1 10.10 31.05 -25.11
CA MET A 1 10.48 30.17 -24.00
C MET A 1 9.69 30.60 -22.76
N LYS A 2 8.64 29.88 -22.38
CA LYS A 2 7.96 30.10 -21.11
C LYS A 2 8.88 29.64 -20.01
N LYS A 3 9.36 30.51 -19.14
CA LYS A 3 10.03 30.16 -17.89
C LYS A 3 9.02 29.43 -17.02
N ASN A 4 9.09 28.09 -16.97
CA ASN A 4 8.46 27.33 -15.90
C ASN A 4 9.11 27.81 -14.61
N LYS A 5 8.38 28.53 -13.78
CA LYS A 5 8.82 28.85 -12.41
C LYS A 5 8.60 27.57 -11.60
N PHE A 6 9.69 26.85 -11.33
CA PHE A 6 9.67 25.77 -10.36
C PHE A 6 9.26 26.34 -8.98
N SER A 7 8.43 25.62 -8.26
CA SER A 7 8.13 25.91 -6.85
C SER A 7 9.37 25.63 -5.98
N THR A 8 9.36 26.11 -4.73
CA THR A 8 10.43 25.76 -3.77
C THR A 8 10.58 24.26 -3.62
N LEU A 9 9.48 23.53 -3.51
CA LEU A 9 9.47 22.07 -3.42
C LEU A 9 10.10 21.41 -4.66
N ASP A 10 9.83 21.91 -5.87
CA ASP A 10 10.44 21.39 -7.09
C ASP A 10 11.97 21.57 -7.07
N MET A 11 12.45 22.74 -6.64
CA MET A 11 13.89 23.01 -6.54
C MET A 11 14.56 22.12 -5.49
N ASP A 12 13.94 21.95 -4.32
CA ASP A 12 14.44 21.07 -3.25
C ASP A 12 14.48 19.61 -3.73
N SER A 13 13.46 19.17 -4.47
CA SER A 13 13.40 17.83 -5.05
C SER A 13 14.51 17.61 -6.09
N LEU A 14 14.72 18.56 -7.00
CA LEU A 14 15.82 18.46 -7.98
C LEU A 14 17.18 18.41 -7.28
N GLN A 15 17.38 19.23 -6.25
CA GLN A 15 18.61 19.22 -5.47
C GLN A 15 18.80 17.88 -4.74
N MET A 16 17.76 17.35 -4.12
CA MET A 16 17.80 16.04 -3.44
C MET A 16 18.24 14.92 -4.38
N HIS A 17 17.70 14.88 -5.61
CA HIS A 17 18.04 13.84 -6.58
C HIS A 17 19.43 13.97 -7.18
N ALA A 18 19.97 15.19 -7.27
CA ALA A 18 21.26 15.47 -7.90
C ALA A 18 22.42 15.55 -6.92
N SER A 19 22.17 15.79 -5.60
CA SER A 19 23.23 16.03 -4.62
C SER A 19 23.98 14.77 -4.23
N ALA A 20 25.25 14.93 -3.88
CA ALA A 20 26.19 13.85 -3.55
C ALA A 20 26.26 12.80 -4.68
N ARG A 21 25.81 11.59 -4.44
CA ARG A 21 25.65 10.54 -5.45
C ARG A 21 24.27 10.65 -6.08
N PRO A 22 24.14 10.88 -7.41
CA PRO A 22 22.85 10.99 -8.05
C PRO A 22 22.00 9.73 -7.90
N GLY A 23 20.67 9.90 -7.87
CA GLY A 23 19.70 8.82 -7.65
C GLY A 23 19.41 8.56 -6.17
N LYS A 24 18.61 7.55 -5.88
CA LYS A 24 18.14 7.22 -4.52
C LYS A 24 18.53 5.82 -4.05
N ILE A 25 19.08 4.99 -4.94
CA ILE A 25 19.44 3.61 -4.63
C ILE A 25 20.92 3.33 -4.93
N GLU A 26 21.49 2.42 -4.17
CA GLU A 26 22.81 1.84 -4.41
C GLU A 26 22.81 0.38 -3.95
N ILE A 27 23.77 -0.41 -4.44
CA ILE A 27 23.89 -1.82 -4.11
C ILE A 27 25.06 -2.03 -3.16
N HIS A 28 24.80 -2.71 -2.04
CA HIS A 28 25.79 -3.10 -1.07
C HIS A 28 25.91 -4.62 -0.96
N PRO A 29 27.14 -5.17 -0.88
CA PRO A 29 27.33 -6.58 -0.62
C PRO A 29 26.87 -6.93 0.82
N THR A 30 26.18 -8.06 0.96
CA THR A 30 25.74 -8.59 2.27
C THR A 30 26.77 -9.50 2.96
N LYS A 31 27.83 -9.85 2.23
CA LYS A 31 28.92 -10.71 2.71
C LYS A 31 30.26 -9.97 2.62
N PRO A 32 31.18 -10.20 3.56
CA PRO A 32 32.51 -9.61 3.47
C PRO A 32 33.27 -10.17 2.27
N LEU A 33 34.09 -9.33 1.62
CA LEU A 33 34.99 -9.71 0.56
C LEU A 33 36.35 -9.01 0.81
N LEU A 34 37.06 -9.47 1.86
CA LEU A 34 38.27 -8.83 2.37
C LEU A 34 39.51 -9.71 2.17
N THR A 35 39.33 -11.01 2.04
CA THR A 35 40.43 -11.99 1.97
C THR A 35 40.35 -12.86 0.71
N GLN A 36 41.49 -13.51 0.37
CA GLN A 36 41.55 -14.50 -0.70
C GLN A 36 40.56 -15.67 -0.45
N ARG A 37 40.34 -16.01 0.82
CA ARG A 37 39.35 -17.03 1.20
C ARG A 37 37.93 -16.56 0.90
N ASP A 38 37.60 -15.31 1.21
CA ASP A 38 36.26 -14.76 0.90
C ASP A 38 36.01 -14.77 -0.60
N LEU A 39 37.00 -14.39 -1.41
CA LEU A 39 36.92 -14.42 -2.86
C LEU A 39 36.68 -15.85 -3.37
N ALA A 40 37.40 -16.83 -2.82
CA ALA A 40 37.25 -18.24 -3.20
C ALA A 40 35.86 -18.80 -2.85
N LEU A 41 35.27 -18.36 -1.76
CA LEU A 41 33.93 -18.76 -1.33
C LEU A 41 32.82 -18.03 -2.12
N ALA A 42 32.98 -16.70 -2.32
CA ALA A 42 31.96 -15.87 -2.94
C ALA A 42 31.91 -16.03 -4.47
N TYR A 43 33.05 -16.42 -5.08
CA TYR A 43 33.14 -16.55 -6.54
C TYR A 43 33.77 -17.89 -6.93
N SER A 44 34.99 -17.93 -7.47
CA SER A 44 35.58 -19.16 -7.97
C SER A 44 36.63 -19.69 -6.99
N PRO A 45 36.63 -21.01 -6.64
CA PRO A 45 35.76 -22.11 -7.14
C PRO A 45 34.48 -22.36 -6.29
N GLY A 46 34.33 -21.74 -5.14
CA GLY A 46 33.34 -22.09 -4.12
C GLY A 46 31.90 -21.94 -4.58
N VAL A 47 31.61 -20.93 -5.43
CA VAL A 47 30.24 -20.66 -5.95
C VAL A 47 29.64 -21.82 -6.75
N ALA A 48 30.47 -22.77 -7.23
CA ALA A 48 29.96 -23.96 -7.90
C ALA A 48 29.13 -24.88 -6.98
N ALA A 49 29.32 -24.80 -5.66
CA ALA A 49 28.53 -25.60 -4.71
C ALA A 49 27.05 -25.18 -4.68
N PRO A 50 26.68 -23.92 -4.36
CA PRO A 50 25.29 -23.49 -4.44
C PRO A 50 24.69 -23.62 -5.85
N CYS A 51 25.45 -23.44 -6.92
CA CYS A 51 24.95 -23.67 -8.28
C CYS A 51 24.47 -25.12 -8.47
N ARG A 52 25.25 -26.12 -8.01
CA ARG A 52 24.87 -27.53 -8.09
C ARG A 52 23.66 -27.85 -7.22
N GLU A 53 23.59 -27.30 -6.02
CA GLU A 53 22.45 -27.47 -5.13
C GLU A 53 21.14 -26.93 -5.74
N ILE A 54 21.19 -25.74 -6.35
CA ILE A 54 20.04 -25.14 -7.03
C ILE A 54 19.66 -25.92 -8.30
N ALA A 55 20.64 -26.44 -9.05
CA ALA A 55 20.39 -27.26 -10.22
C ALA A 55 19.67 -28.59 -9.86
N ASN A 56 20.03 -29.18 -8.71
CA ASN A 56 19.42 -30.41 -8.20
C ASN A 56 18.03 -30.16 -7.59
N ASP A 57 17.84 -29.03 -6.92
CA ASP A 57 16.59 -28.60 -6.30
C ASP A 57 16.40 -27.10 -6.52
N PRO A 58 15.59 -26.68 -7.52
CA PRO A 58 15.35 -25.28 -7.84
C PRO A 58 14.78 -24.43 -6.67
N SER A 59 14.14 -25.07 -5.68
CA SER A 59 13.62 -24.34 -4.51
C SER A 59 14.73 -23.74 -3.64
N LYS A 60 15.94 -24.28 -3.69
CA LYS A 60 17.11 -23.81 -2.94
C LYS A 60 17.64 -22.45 -3.44
N VAL A 61 17.17 -21.95 -4.59
CA VAL A 61 17.48 -20.60 -5.03
C VAL A 61 17.12 -19.54 -3.96
N TYR A 62 16.06 -19.79 -3.20
CA TYR A 62 15.65 -18.93 -2.09
C TYR A 62 16.56 -19.02 -0.85
N ASP A 63 17.35 -20.08 -0.72
CA ASP A 63 18.24 -20.29 0.42
C ASP A 63 19.64 -19.76 0.16
N TYR A 64 20.07 -19.74 -1.12
CA TYR A 64 21.44 -19.38 -1.51
C TYR A 64 21.56 -18.08 -2.27
N THR A 65 20.46 -17.39 -2.60
CA THR A 65 20.47 -16.12 -3.34
C THR A 65 19.57 -15.08 -2.69
N SER A 66 19.65 -13.84 -3.18
CA SER A 66 18.77 -12.74 -2.76
C SER A 66 17.33 -12.84 -3.25
N LYS A 67 17.00 -13.81 -4.10
CA LYS A 67 15.69 -13.95 -4.76
C LYS A 67 14.51 -13.84 -3.78
N GLY A 68 14.65 -14.39 -2.57
CA GLY A 68 13.59 -14.40 -1.57
C GLY A 68 13.24 -13.02 -0.97
N ASN A 69 14.10 -12.02 -1.16
CA ASN A 69 13.91 -10.67 -0.60
C ASN A 69 13.93 -9.55 -1.61
N ILE A 70 14.02 -9.86 -2.92
CA ILE A 70 14.14 -8.83 -3.95
C ILE A 70 12.88 -8.77 -4.82
N VAL A 71 12.36 -7.55 -5.02
CA VAL A 71 11.20 -7.24 -5.88
C VAL A 71 11.63 -6.34 -7.02
N ALA A 72 11.24 -6.69 -8.25
CA ALA A 72 11.39 -5.79 -9.38
C ALA A 72 10.23 -4.77 -9.40
N VAL A 73 10.55 -3.49 -9.47
CA VAL A 73 9.61 -2.41 -9.74
C VAL A 73 9.67 -2.10 -11.23
N ILE A 74 8.62 -2.45 -11.98
CA ILE A 74 8.66 -2.43 -13.44
C ILE A 74 7.63 -1.46 -14.01
N SER A 75 8.10 -0.59 -14.91
CA SER A 75 7.28 0.40 -15.63
C SER A 75 7.69 0.51 -17.09
N ASN A 76 6.78 0.99 -17.93
CA ASN A 76 7.12 1.57 -19.23
C ASN A 76 6.86 3.09 -19.30
N GLY A 77 6.49 3.71 -18.16
CA GLY A 77 6.30 5.14 -18.05
C GLY A 77 5.11 5.71 -18.81
N THR A 78 4.09 4.88 -19.12
CA THR A 78 2.94 5.31 -19.94
C THR A 78 1.86 6.03 -19.15
N ALA A 79 1.93 6.01 -17.80
CA ALA A 79 0.97 6.71 -16.92
C ALA A 79 1.66 7.24 -15.64
N VAL A 80 2.75 8.01 -15.82
CA VAL A 80 3.60 8.50 -14.72
C VAL A 80 2.85 9.53 -13.88
N LEU A 81 2.48 9.15 -12.65
CA LEU A 81 1.72 10.01 -11.73
C LEU A 81 0.49 10.62 -12.42
N GLY A 82 0.24 11.93 -12.25
CA GLY A 82 -0.78 12.69 -12.98
C GLY A 82 -0.26 13.35 -14.28
N LEU A 83 0.97 13.05 -14.70
CA LEU A 83 1.65 13.68 -15.84
C LEU A 83 1.42 12.95 -17.17
N GLY A 84 0.91 11.73 -17.12
CA GLY A 84 0.62 10.91 -18.29
C GLY A 84 1.82 10.16 -18.85
N ASN A 85 1.85 9.96 -20.17
CA ASN A 85 2.93 9.21 -20.83
C ASN A 85 4.20 10.06 -20.97
N LEU A 86 5.17 9.81 -20.10
CA LEU A 86 6.50 10.45 -20.13
C LEU A 86 7.57 9.52 -20.70
N GLY A 87 7.28 8.25 -20.88
CA GLY A 87 8.20 7.22 -21.32
C GLY A 87 9.07 6.63 -20.21
N ALA A 88 9.71 5.51 -20.53
CA ALA A 88 10.46 4.68 -19.60
C ALA A 88 11.54 5.46 -18.82
N SER A 89 12.45 6.14 -19.50
CA SER A 89 13.53 6.88 -18.82
C SER A 89 13.08 7.96 -17.87
N ALA A 90 11.97 8.65 -18.17
CA ALA A 90 11.45 9.72 -17.32
C ALA A 90 10.67 9.18 -16.10
N SER A 91 10.24 7.92 -16.12
CA SER A 91 9.61 7.27 -14.97
C SER A 91 10.62 6.83 -13.89
N LYS A 92 11.91 6.67 -14.24
CA LYS A 92 12.94 6.16 -13.33
C LYS A 92 12.99 6.83 -11.95
N PRO A 93 12.89 8.16 -11.80
CA PRO A 93 12.88 8.77 -10.46
C PRO A 93 11.72 8.29 -9.58
N VAL A 94 10.57 7.97 -10.16
CA VAL A 94 9.41 7.42 -9.43
C VAL A 94 9.69 5.98 -9.02
N MET A 95 10.25 5.16 -9.93
CA MET A 95 10.56 3.75 -9.70
C MET A 95 11.65 3.56 -8.63
N GLU A 96 12.73 4.37 -8.67
CA GLU A 96 13.70 4.41 -7.57
C GLU A 96 13.05 4.82 -6.23
N GLY A 97 12.12 5.78 -6.25
CA GLY A 97 11.34 6.15 -5.08
C GLY A 97 10.55 4.96 -4.52
N LYS A 98 9.88 4.20 -5.39
CA LYS A 98 9.16 2.99 -5.00
C LYS A 98 10.10 1.94 -4.38
N ALA A 99 11.27 1.72 -4.94
CA ALA A 99 12.29 0.81 -4.39
C ALA A 99 12.76 1.23 -2.98
N VAL A 100 12.97 2.53 -2.75
CA VAL A 100 13.31 3.08 -1.43
C VAL A 100 12.18 2.82 -0.41
N LEU A 101 10.92 2.98 -0.81
CA LEU A 101 9.78 2.72 0.07
C LEU A 101 9.68 1.24 0.46
N PHE A 102 9.93 0.31 -0.47
CA PHE A 102 10.04 -1.12 -0.19
C PHE A 102 11.08 -1.39 0.89
N LYS A 103 12.28 -0.84 0.73
CA LYS A 103 13.38 -1.02 1.69
C LYS A 103 13.06 -0.40 3.03
N ARG A 104 12.60 0.86 3.04
CA ARG A 104 12.38 1.64 4.26
C ARG A 104 11.27 1.06 5.14
N PHE A 105 10.17 0.60 4.56
CA PHE A 105 8.99 0.20 5.32
C PHE A 105 8.87 -1.30 5.57
N ALA A 106 9.51 -2.13 4.74
CA ALA A 106 9.34 -3.58 4.83
C ALA A 106 10.65 -4.37 4.73
N ASP A 107 11.81 -3.70 4.67
CA ASP A 107 13.11 -4.34 4.44
C ASP A 107 13.11 -5.27 3.22
N VAL A 108 12.39 -4.90 2.17
CA VAL A 108 12.40 -5.56 0.87
C VAL A 108 13.35 -4.82 -0.05
N ASP A 109 14.24 -5.56 -0.71
CA ASP A 109 15.17 -4.98 -1.67
C ASP A 109 14.43 -4.71 -2.99
N GLY A 110 14.19 -3.43 -3.29
CA GLY A 110 13.56 -3.00 -4.53
C GLY A 110 14.61 -2.75 -5.61
N PHE A 111 14.33 -3.24 -6.82
CA PHE A 111 15.16 -2.97 -8.00
C PHE A 111 14.26 -2.48 -9.14
N ASP A 112 14.50 -1.26 -9.61
CA ASP A 112 13.70 -0.65 -10.67
C ASP A 112 14.18 -1.04 -12.06
N LEU A 113 13.20 -1.29 -12.95
CA LEU A 113 13.43 -1.69 -14.34
C LEU A 113 12.46 -0.95 -15.26
N GLU A 114 12.98 -0.05 -16.05
CA GLU A 114 12.22 0.73 -17.03
C GLU A 114 12.31 0.06 -18.40
N ILE A 115 11.17 -0.46 -18.89
CA ILE A 115 11.09 -1.17 -20.17
C ILE A 115 10.64 -0.20 -21.27
N ASP A 116 11.53 0.07 -22.23
CA ASP A 116 11.29 1.02 -23.33
C ASP A 116 10.49 0.38 -24.47
N THR A 117 9.25 0.02 -24.19
CA THR A 117 8.28 -0.44 -25.19
C THR A 117 6.85 -0.06 -24.82
N ASN A 118 6.02 0.21 -25.83
CA ASN A 118 4.58 0.37 -25.72
C ASN A 118 3.81 -0.88 -26.18
N ASP A 119 4.50 -1.88 -26.71
CA ASP A 119 3.89 -3.15 -27.12
C ASP A 119 3.67 -4.04 -25.89
N VAL A 120 2.42 -4.49 -25.74
CA VAL A 120 1.99 -5.30 -24.58
C VAL A 120 2.68 -6.67 -24.56
N GLU A 121 2.81 -7.31 -25.70
CA GLU A 121 3.42 -8.66 -25.77
C GLU A 121 4.94 -8.61 -25.57
N GLU A 122 5.63 -7.60 -26.10
CA GLU A 122 7.05 -7.38 -25.84
C GLU A 122 7.29 -7.14 -24.35
N PHE A 123 6.45 -6.28 -23.72
CA PHE A 123 6.55 -6.01 -22.28
C PHE A 123 6.34 -7.28 -21.44
N ILE A 124 5.29 -8.05 -21.73
CA ILE A 124 4.99 -9.30 -21.02
C ILE A 124 6.15 -10.29 -21.17
N ASN A 125 6.68 -10.46 -22.37
CA ASN A 125 7.78 -11.38 -22.64
C ASN A 125 9.07 -10.95 -21.90
N CYS A 126 9.38 -9.66 -21.90
CA CYS A 126 10.52 -9.13 -21.14
C CYS A 126 10.39 -9.47 -19.64
N VAL A 127 9.26 -9.12 -19.01
CA VAL A 127 9.04 -9.35 -17.58
C VAL A 127 9.04 -10.83 -17.21
N LYS A 128 8.41 -11.67 -18.03
CA LYS A 128 8.37 -13.12 -17.84
C LYS A 128 9.76 -13.74 -17.69
N TYR A 129 10.70 -13.32 -18.53
CA TYR A 129 12.07 -13.87 -18.52
C TYR A 129 12.90 -13.40 -17.31
N LEU A 130 12.47 -12.38 -16.58
CA LEU A 130 13.09 -11.91 -15.35
C LEU A 130 12.72 -12.74 -14.11
N GLY A 131 11.70 -13.59 -14.21
CA GLY A 131 11.19 -14.39 -13.10
C GLY A 131 12.22 -15.17 -12.28
N PRO A 132 13.27 -15.74 -12.86
CA PRO A 132 14.34 -16.41 -12.09
C PRO A 132 15.07 -15.51 -11.10
N SER A 133 15.17 -14.20 -11.36
CA SER A 133 15.96 -13.24 -10.57
C SER A 133 15.21 -12.66 -9.37
N PHE A 134 13.88 -12.60 -9.42
CA PHE A 134 13.06 -11.87 -8.44
C PHE A 134 12.11 -12.78 -7.66
N GLY A 135 11.83 -12.38 -6.41
CA GLY A 135 10.83 -13.03 -5.57
C GLY A 135 9.41 -12.52 -5.82
N GLY A 136 9.28 -11.36 -6.47
CA GLY A 136 8.00 -10.76 -6.85
C GLY A 136 8.19 -9.61 -7.85
N ILE A 137 7.10 -9.23 -8.50
CA ILE A 137 7.03 -8.15 -9.49
C ILE A 137 6.00 -7.12 -9.05
N ASN A 138 6.42 -5.88 -8.87
CA ASN A 138 5.55 -4.72 -8.72
C ASN A 138 5.47 -3.98 -10.05
N LEU A 139 4.30 -3.96 -10.67
CA LEU A 139 4.02 -3.16 -11.86
C LEU A 139 3.58 -1.76 -11.42
N GLU A 140 4.07 -0.73 -12.09
CA GLU A 140 3.88 0.66 -11.72
C GLU A 140 3.72 1.56 -12.95
N ASP A 141 2.85 2.58 -12.85
CA ASP A 141 2.71 3.66 -13.85
C ASP A 141 2.48 3.15 -15.29
N ILE A 142 1.72 2.06 -15.44
CA ILE A 142 1.29 1.52 -16.73
C ILE A 142 -0.14 1.91 -17.00
N LYS A 143 -0.40 2.53 -18.16
CA LYS A 143 -1.73 3.05 -18.51
C LYS A 143 -2.79 1.94 -18.66
N ALA A 144 -4.03 2.28 -18.35
CA ALA A 144 -5.18 1.46 -18.68
C ALA A 144 -5.61 1.69 -20.15
N PRO A 145 -6.10 0.65 -20.86
CA PRO A 145 -6.44 -0.67 -20.36
C PRO A 145 -5.29 -1.70 -20.38
N GLU A 146 -4.12 -1.35 -20.93
CA GLU A 146 -2.98 -2.27 -21.11
C GLU A 146 -2.51 -2.87 -19.80
N CYS A 147 -2.53 -2.10 -18.70
CA CYS A 147 -2.12 -2.57 -17.38
C CYS A 147 -2.91 -3.80 -16.90
N PHE A 148 -4.20 -3.90 -17.22
CA PHE A 148 -5.04 -5.05 -16.86
C PHE A 148 -4.60 -6.32 -17.60
N ILE A 149 -4.33 -6.19 -18.90
CA ILE A 149 -3.89 -7.30 -19.76
C ILE A 149 -2.51 -7.79 -19.30
N ILE A 150 -1.58 -6.86 -19.09
CA ILE A 150 -0.21 -7.15 -18.66
C ILE A 150 -0.22 -7.89 -17.32
N GLU A 151 -0.91 -7.37 -16.32
CA GLU A 151 -0.96 -7.98 -15.00
C GLU A 151 -1.58 -9.36 -15.03
N GLN A 152 -2.74 -9.52 -15.67
CA GLN A 152 -3.43 -10.80 -15.77
C GLN A 152 -2.56 -11.85 -16.43
N ARG A 153 -1.98 -11.53 -17.59
CA ARG A 153 -1.12 -12.45 -18.33
C ARG A 153 0.14 -12.84 -17.55
N LEU A 154 0.78 -11.88 -16.87
CA LEU A 154 1.95 -12.18 -16.05
C LEU A 154 1.61 -13.05 -14.84
N LYS A 155 0.47 -12.85 -14.19
CA LYS A 155 -0.02 -13.74 -13.12
C LYS A 155 -0.22 -15.19 -13.58
N GLU A 156 -0.63 -15.38 -14.84
CA GLU A 156 -0.80 -16.71 -15.42
C GLU A 156 0.54 -17.35 -15.82
N LEU A 157 1.51 -16.55 -16.25
CA LEU A 157 2.78 -17.00 -16.80
C LEU A 157 3.90 -17.16 -15.78
N MET A 158 3.80 -16.52 -14.61
CA MET A 158 4.85 -16.46 -13.61
C MET A 158 4.45 -17.20 -12.34
N ASP A 159 5.41 -17.88 -11.72
CA ASP A 159 5.22 -18.63 -10.46
C ASP A 159 5.75 -17.82 -9.24
N ILE A 160 5.66 -16.50 -9.32
CA ILE A 160 5.96 -15.53 -8.28
C ILE A 160 4.88 -14.45 -8.26
N PRO A 161 4.66 -13.75 -7.13
CA PRO A 161 3.68 -12.67 -7.04
C PRO A 161 3.89 -11.58 -8.08
N VAL A 162 2.84 -11.27 -8.84
CA VAL A 162 2.74 -10.10 -9.70
C VAL A 162 1.61 -9.22 -9.16
N PHE A 163 1.90 -7.95 -8.96
CA PHE A 163 0.98 -7.00 -8.34
C PHE A 163 1.14 -5.62 -8.97
N HIS A 164 0.04 -5.02 -9.42
CA HIS A 164 0.04 -3.67 -9.96
C HIS A 164 -0.41 -2.69 -8.87
N ASP A 165 0.50 -1.85 -8.39
CA ASP A 165 0.21 -1.02 -7.22
C ASP A 165 -0.85 0.05 -7.48
N ASP A 166 -0.84 0.71 -8.65
CA ASP A 166 -1.87 1.70 -9.00
C ASP A 166 -3.28 1.11 -9.06
N GLN A 167 -3.41 -0.18 -9.35
CA GLN A 167 -4.67 -0.88 -9.29
C GLN A 167 -5.05 -1.25 -7.86
N HIS A 168 -4.21 -2.06 -7.23
CA HIS A 168 -4.56 -2.76 -6.00
C HIS A 168 -4.16 -2.00 -4.73
N GLY A 169 -3.07 -1.22 -4.75
CA GLY A 169 -2.65 -0.43 -3.61
C GLY A 169 -3.73 0.56 -3.20
N THR A 170 -4.18 1.40 -4.15
CA THR A 170 -5.27 2.37 -3.91
C THR A 170 -6.54 1.68 -3.45
N ALA A 171 -6.92 0.55 -4.07
CA ALA A 171 -8.12 -0.20 -3.70
C ALA A 171 -8.08 -0.70 -2.25
N ILE A 172 -6.96 -1.27 -1.81
CA ILE A 172 -6.78 -1.80 -0.45
C ILE A 172 -6.88 -0.69 0.60
N ILE A 173 -6.20 0.44 0.35
CA ILE A 173 -6.18 1.54 1.31
C ILE A 173 -7.54 2.25 1.37
N ALA A 174 -8.17 2.49 0.21
CA ALA A 174 -9.51 3.06 0.15
C ALA A 174 -10.55 2.16 0.84
N ALA A 175 -10.48 0.84 0.63
CA ALA A 175 -11.35 -0.10 1.29
C ALA A 175 -11.17 -0.07 2.82
N ALA A 176 -9.92 -0.07 3.32
CA ALA A 176 -9.63 0.01 4.75
C ALA A 176 -10.22 1.28 5.39
N GLY A 177 -10.01 2.44 4.76
CA GLY A 177 -10.57 3.71 5.21
C GLY A 177 -12.09 3.74 5.16
N LEU A 178 -12.69 3.21 4.08
CA LEU A 178 -14.14 3.16 3.89
C LEU A 178 -14.83 2.30 4.98
N PHE A 179 -14.29 1.12 5.30
CA PHE A 179 -14.84 0.27 6.35
C PHE A 179 -14.88 1.00 7.70
N ASN A 180 -13.80 1.69 8.06
CA ASN A 180 -13.75 2.47 9.29
C ASN A 180 -14.68 3.69 9.25
N ALA A 181 -14.83 4.35 8.11
CA ALA A 181 -15.78 5.45 7.96
C ALA A 181 -17.24 4.96 8.05
N CYS A 182 -17.56 3.79 7.50
CA CYS A 182 -18.87 3.16 7.66
C CYS A 182 -19.19 2.83 9.11
N GLU A 183 -18.23 2.30 9.88
CA GLU A 183 -18.40 2.02 11.30
C GLU A 183 -18.66 3.31 12.10
N LEU A 184 -17.91 4.38 11.86
CA LEU A 184 -18.11 5.68 12.52
C LEU A 184 -19.48 6.31 12.22
N THR A 185 -20.01 6.06 11.02
CA THR A 185 -21.32 6.58 10.60
C THR A 185 -22.45 5.56 10.80
N SER A 186 -22.17 4.43 11.46
CA SER A 186 -23.14 3.34 11.72
C SER A 186 -23.83 2.80 10.46
N ARG A 187 -23.10 2.77 9.32
CA ARG A 187 -23.59 2.23 8.06
C ARG A 187 -23.18 0.78 7.89
N ASN A 188 -24.11 -0.02 7.36
CA ASN A 188 -23.81 -1.36 6.90
C ASN A 188 -23.19 -1.28 5.50
N VAL A 189 -22.03 -1.91 5.31
CA VAL A 189 -21.26 -1.89 4.04
C VAL A 189 -22.08 -2.43 2.86
N GLU A 190 -22.98 -3.38 3.09
CA GLU A 190 -23.80 -3.98 2.03
C GLU A 190 -24.85 -3.00 1.47
N ASP A 191 -25.27 -2.00 2.27
CA ASP A 191 -26.38 -1.12 1.94
C ASP A 191 -25.95 0.26 1.44
N ILE A 192 -24.67 0.63 1.61
CA ILE A 192 -24.16 1.96 1.22
C ILE A 192 -24.26 2.22 -0.29
N ARG A 193 -24.64 3.44 -0.63
CA ARG A 193 -24.68 3.92 -2.03
C ARG A 193 -23.37 4.64 -2.36
N ILE A 194 -22.60 4.07 -3.27
CA ILE A 194 -21.29 4.55 -3.67
C ILE A 194 -21.34 5.15 -5.06
N VAL A 195 -20.80 6.36 -5.22
CA VAL A 195 -20.53 6.97 -6.51
C VAL A 195 -19.02 7.06 -6.72
N VAL A 196 -18.52 6.42 -7.77
CA VAL A 196 -17.12 6.40 -8.16
C VAL A 196 -16.92 7.32 -9.35
N ASN A 197 -16.09 8.33 -9.21
CA ASN A 197 -15.73 9.24 -10.31
C ASN A 197 -14.33 8.95 -10.82
N GLY A 198 -14.26 8.34 -11.98
CA GLY A 198 -13.10 7.75 -12.61
C GLY A 198 -13.42 6.34 -13.09
N ALA A 199 -12.78 5.90 -14.17
CA ALA A 199 -12.91 4.55 -14.73
C ALA A 199 -11.55 4.06 -15.28
N GLY A 200 -10.47 4.48 -14.63
CA GLY A 200 -9.12 4.02 -14.85
C GLY A 200 -8.77 2.81 -13.99
N ALA A 201 -7.48 2.46 -13.95
CA ALA A 201 -6.95 1.30 -13.24
C ALA A 201 -7.37 1.27 -11.76
N ALA A 202 -7.13 2.34 -11.01
CA ALA A 202 -7.47 2.43 -9.60
C ALA A 202 -8.98 2.31 -9.34
N ALA A 203 -9.81 3.02 -10.11
CA ALA A 203 -11.26 3.05 -9.91
C ALA A 203 -11.91 1.67 -10.13
N ILE A 204 -11.53 0.99 -11.21
CA ILE A 204 -12.04 -0.36 -11.51
C ILE A 204 -11.61 -1.34 -10.42
N SER A 205 -10.35 -1.33 -10.01
CA SER A 205 -9.85 -2.22 -8.96
C SER A 205 -10.45 -1.93 -7.58
N CYS A 206 -10.73 -0.66 -7.25
CA CYS A 206 -11.47 -0.30 -6.04
C CYS A 206 -12.86 -0.92 -6.03
N VAL A 207 -13.60 -0.79 -7.13
CA VAL A 207 -14.96 -1.36 -7.24
C VAL A 207 -14.93 -2.89 -7.14
N GLU A 208 -14.00 -3.56 -7.81
CA GLU A 208 -13.87 -5.02 -7.71
C GLU A 208 -13.57 -5.47 -6.28
N LEU A 209 -12.62 -4.83 -5.61
CA LEU A 209 -12.29 -5.19 -4.23
C LEU A 209 -13.47 -4.93 -3.28
N LEU A 210 -14.18 -3.80 -3.41
CA LEU A 210 -15.34 -3.50 -2.58
C LEU A 210 -16.48 -4.51 -2.78
N LYS A 211 -16.73 -4.95 -4.01
CA LYS A 211 -17.68 -6.04 -4.30
C LYS A 211 -17.26 -7.34 -3.61
N SER A 212 -15.98 -7.72 -3.71
CA SER A 212 -15.43 -8.90 -3.03
C SER A 212 -15.52 -8.81 -1.51
N MET A 213 -15.61 -7.61 -0.95
CA MET A 213 -15.77 -7.34 0.47
C MET A 213 -17.23 -7.18 0.92
N GLY A 214 -18.21 -7.40 0.03
CA GLY A 214 -19.63 -7.46 0.37
C GLY A 214 -20.46 -6.24 -0.03
N VAL A 215 -19.87 -5.21 -0.66
CA VAL A 215 -20.66 -4.08 -1.18
C VAL A 215 -21.53 -4.56 -2.34
N SER A 216 -22.83 -4.27 -2.28
CA SER A 216 -23.77 -4.65 -3.36
C SER A 216 -23.39 -4.00 -4.69
N PRO A 217 -23.17 -4.77 -5.78
CA PRO A 217 -22.90 -4.19 -7.09
C PRO A 217 -23.98 -3.22 -7.59
N LEU A 218 -25.22 -3.40 -7.15
CA LEU A 218 -26.35 -2.55 -7.54
C LEU A 218 -26.31 -1.16 -6.87
N ASN A 219 -25.52 -1.02 -5.81
CA ASN A 219 -25.35 0.22 -5.06
C ASN A 219 -24.13 1.04 -5.52
N ILE A 220 -23.37 0.56 -6.51
CA ILE A 220 -22.18 1.24 -7.01
C ILE A 220 -22.46 1.85 -8.38
N VAL A 221 -22.39 3.18 -8.48
CA VAL A 221 -22.47 3.92 -9.74
C VAL A 221 -21.09 4.40 -10.13
N MET A 222 -20.60 3.99 -11.29
CA MET A 222 -19.36 4.52 -11.85
C MET A 222 -19.62 5.61 -12.89
N CYS A 223 -18.79 6.65 -12.86
CA CYS A 223 -18.75 7.73 -13.83
C CYS A 223 -17.36 7.85 -14.47
N ASP A 224 -17.33 8.22 -15.74
CA ASP A 224 -16.12 8.65 -16.43
C ASP A 224 -16.31 10.06 -17.05
N SER A 225 -15.38 10.50 -17.89
CA SER A 225 -15.45 11.82 -18.56
C SER A 225 -16.69 12.01 -19.45
N LYS A 226 -17.42 10.94 -19.76
CA LYS A 226 -18.67 10.94 -20.55
C LYS A 226 -19.92 10.85 -19.68
N GLY A 227 -19.78 10.80 -18.35
CA GLY A 227 -20.84 10.63 -17.37
C GLY A 227 -21.00 9.20 -16.87
N VAL A 228 -22.20 8.84 -16.45
CA VAL A 228 -22.50 7.53 -15.85
C VAL A 228 -22.21 6.37 -16.79
N ILE A 229 -21.63 5.30 -16.27
CA ILE A 229 -21.46 4.01 -16.94
C ILE A 229 -22.74 3.18 -16.70
N PHE A 230 -23.69 3.31 -17.62
CA PHE A 230 -25.01 2.66 -17.54
C PHE A 230 -25.14 1.51 -18.53
N ALA A 231 -26.00 0.56 -18.24
CA ALA A 231 -26.28 -0.58 -19.12
C ALA A 231 -26.85 -0.12 -20.47
N GLY A 232 -26.21 -0.54 -21.55
CA GLY A 232 -26.57 -0.16 -22.93
C GLY A 232 -25.82 1.08 -23.46
N ARG A 233 -24.97 1.75 -22.65
CA ARG A 233 -24.09 2.80 -23.14
C ARG A 233 -23.06 2.23 -24.12
N GLN A 234 -22.85 2.92 -25.26
CA GLN A 234 -21.90 2.51 -26.31
C GLN A 234 -20.63 3.39 -26.31
N ASP A 235 -20.82 4.71 -26.10
CA ASP A 235 -19.71 5.67 -26.21
C ASP A 235 -18.69 5.54 -25.08
N GLY A 236 -17.41 5.39 -25.47
CA GLY A 236 -16.28 5.33 -24.56
C GLY A 236 -16.24 4.06 -23.66
N MET A 237 -16.89 2.97 -24.09
CA MET A 237 -16.94 1.70 -23.37
C MET A 237 -15.81 0.76 -23.77
N ASN A 238 -15.43 -0.09 -22.84
CA ASN A 238 -14.57 -1.25 -23.02
C ASN A 238 -15.05 -2.38 -22.09
N GLN A 239 -14.43 -3.56 -22.18
CA GLN A 239 -14.87 -4.73 -21.40
C GLN A 239 -14.84 -4.49 -19.87
N TRP A 240 -13.83 -3.79 -19.34
CA TRP A 240 -13.71 -3.50 -17.90
C TRP A 240 -14.80 -2.54 -17.43
N LYS A 241 -15.08 -1.46 -18.17
CA LYS A 241 -16.18 -0.56 -17.85
C LYS A 241 -17.53 -1.26 -17.96
N SER A 242 -17.70 -2.10 -18.97
CA SER A 242 -18.96 -2.82 -19.20
C SER A 242 -19.32 -3.78 -18.07
N ALA A 243 -18.32 -4.36 -17.39
CA ALA A 243 -18.51 -5.20 -16.21
C ALA A 243 -19.13 -4.47 -15.00
N HIS A 244 -19.08 -3.13 -15.01
CA HIS A 244 -19.62 -2.27 -13.95
C HIS A 244 -20.82 -1.44 -14.38
N ALA A 245 -21.35 -1.65 -15.58
CA ALA A 245 -22.53 -0.93 -16.07
C ALA A 245 -23.78 -1.37 -15.31
N ILE A 246 -24.52 -0.42 -14.77
CA ILE A 246 -25.75 -0.67 -14.01
C ILE A 246 -27.00 -0.13 -14.71
N GLN A 247 -28.15 -0.67 -14.36
CA GLN A 247 -29.45 -0.13 -14.79
C GLN A 247 -29.78 1.12 -13.98
N THR A 248 -29.70 2.30 -14.60
CA THR A 248 -30.03 3.58 -13.95
C THR A 248 -30.52 4.60 -14.97
N LYS A 249 -31.32 5.56 -14.50
CA LYS A 249 -31.77 6.72 -15.27
C LYS A 249 -30.76 7.87 -15.22
N ASN A 250 -29.83 7.86 -14.25
CA ASN A 250 -28.82 8.90 -14.10
C ASN A 250 -27.85 8.88 -15.28
N ARG A 251 -27.44 10.06 -15.72
CA ARG A 251 -26.48 10.24 -16.82
C ARG A 251 -25.26 11.06 -16.41
N THR A 252 -25.38 11.85 -15.35
CA THR A 252 -24.33 12.74 -14.86
C THR A 252 -23.85 12.34 -13.46
N LEU A 253 -22.66 12.81 -13.08
CA LEU A 253 -22.12 12.68 -11.74
C LEU A 253 -23.05 13.34 -10.70
N GLU A 254 -23.55 14.55 -11.01
CA GLU A 254 -24.44 15.30 -10.13
C GLU A 254 -25.72 14.54 -9.81
N GLU A 255 -26.38 13.98 -10.84
CA GLU A 255 -27.59 13.16 -10.64
C GLU A 255 -27.33 11.95 -9.74
N SER A 256 -26.14 11.34 -9.87
CA SER A 256 -25.77 10.13 -9.13
C SER A 256 -25.42 10.40 -7.68
N LEU A 257 -24.91 11.59 -7.38
CA LEU A 257 -24.51 11.99 -6.02
C LEU A 257 -25.68 12.36 -5.11
N LYS A 258 -26.85 12.61 -5.68
CA LYS A 258 -28.04 12.90 -4.87
C LYS A 258 -28.35 11.73 -3.93
N ASP A 259 -28.38 12.01 -2.62
CA ASP A 259 -28.58 11.03 -1.56
C ASP A 259 -27.55 9.88 -1.54
N ALA A 260 -26.38 10.03 -2.16
CA ALA A 260 -25.29 9.05 -2.09
C ALA A 260 -24.58 9.14 -0.72
N ASP A 261 -24.19 7.98 -0.18
CA ASP A 261 -23.47 7.89 1.09
C ASP A 261 -21.97 8.15 0.90
N VAL A 262 -21.42 7.70 -0.22
CA VAL A 262 -19.98 7.66 -0.47
C VAL A 262 -19.65 8.23 -1.84
N PHE A 263 -18.66 9.11 -1.88
CA PHE A 263 -17.96 9.53 -3.10
C PHE A 263 -16.54 9.01 -3.10
N LEU A 264 -16.14 8.29 -4.14
CA LEU A 264 -14.77 7.87 -4.39
C LEU A 264 -14.26 8.56 -5.67
N GLY A 265 -13.42 9.58 -5.50
CA GLY A 265 -12.81 10.34 -6.58
C GLY A 265 -11.45 9.78 -6.98
N MET A 266 -11.30 9.37 -8.22
CA MET A 266 -10.06 8.92 -8.87
C MET A 266 -10.00 9.53 -10.28
N SER A 267 -10.18 10.84 -10.36
CA SER A 267 -10.41 11.56 -11.60
C SER A 267 -9.50 12.80 -11.73
N VAL A 268 -10.07 13.97 -11.72
CA VAL A 268 -9.34 15.23 -11.91
C VAL A 268 -9.78 16.30 -10.91
N LYS A 269 -8.89 17.25 -10.64
CA LYS A 269 -9.14 18.44 -9.82
C LYS A 269 -10.47 19.11 -10.18
N GLY A 270 -11.27 19.45 -9.16
CA GLY A 270 -12.49 20.23 -9.30
C GLY A 270 -13.68 19.49 -9.88
N ALA A 271 -13.59 18.17 -10.04
CA ALA A 271 -14.69 17.36 -10.56
C ALA A 271 -15.88 17.26 -9.59
N LEU A 272 -15.66 17.45 -8.29
CA LEU A 272 -16.69 17.45 -7.26
C LEU A 272 -16.99 18.90 -6.84
N THR A 273 -18.23 19.36 -7.04
CA THR A 273 -18.66 20.72 -6.70
C THR A 273 -19.31 20.77 -5.31
N GLU A 274 -19.37 21.97 -4.72
CA GLU A 274 -20.05 22.18 -3.43
C GLU A 274 -21.54 21.79 -3.46
N ASN A 275 -22.25 22.03 -4.57
CA ASN A 275 -23.64 21.66 -4.71
C ASN A 275 -23.83 20.15 -4.75
N MET A 276 -22.92 19.42 -5.40
CA MET A 276 -22.91 17.96 -5.37
C MET A 276 -22.72 17.44 -3.96
N VAL A 277 -21.77 17.99 -3.19
CA VAL A 277 -21.53 17.62 -1.80
C VAL A 277 -22.74 17.90 -0.91
N LYS A 278 -23.41 19.04 -1.10
CA LYS A 278 -24.65 19.38 -0.37
C LYS A 278 -25.80 18.41 -0.63
N SER A 279 -25.84 17.80 -1.82
CA SER A 279 -26.90 16.86 -2.23
C SER A 279 -26.71 15.44 -1.70
N MET A 280 -25.53 15.11 -1.17
CA MET A 280 -25.23 13.80 -0.61
C MET A 280 -26.01 13.51 0.69
N ALA A 281 -26.10 12.25 1.07
CA ALA A 281 -26.71 11.79 2.32
C ALA A 281 -26.10 12.46 3.56
N LYS A 282 -26.75 12.33 4.72
CA LYS A 282 -26.23 12.80 5.99
C LYS A 282 -24.89 12.11 6.31
N GLU A 283 -23.93 12.82 6.92
CA GLU A 283 -22.61 12.30 7.26
C GLU A 283 -21.92 11.60 6.06
N PRO A 284 -21.75 12.31 4.90
CA PRO A 284 -21.20 11.68 3.71
C PRO A 284 -19.73 11.33 3.90
N ILE A 285 -19.31 10.26 3.22
CA ILE A 285 -17.93 9.82 3.18
C ILE A 285 -17.36 10.26 1.83
N ILE A 286 -16.32 11.09 1.84
CA ILE A 286 -15.76 11.71 0.62
C ILE A 286 -14.27 11.41 0.53
N PHE A 287 -13.88 10.53 -0.39
CA PHE A 287 -12.50 10.24 -0.70
C PHE A 287 -12.14 10.90 -2.04
N ALA A 288 -11.51 12.07 -1.97
CA ALA A 288 -11.06 12.84 -3.14
C ALA A 288 -9.57 12.55 -3.37
N MET A 289 -9.27 11.54 -4.19
CA MET A 289 -7.95 10.94 -4.31
C MET A 289 -7.18 11.35 -5.57
N ALA A 290 -7.69 12.29 -6.37
CA ALA A 290 -6.97 12.82 -7.52
C ALA A 290 -5.66 13.49 -7.10
N ASN A 291 -4.60 13.26 -7.87
CA ASN A 291 -3.27 13.81 -7.65
C ASN A 291 -2.81 14.71 -8.82
N PRO A 292 -2.10 15.83 -8.58
CA PRO A 292 -1.66 16.35 -7.26
C PRO A 292 -2.75 17.10 -6.49
N ASP A 293 -3.82 17.50 -7.15
CA ASP A 293 -4.92 18.25 -6.56
C ASP A 293 -6.17 17.38 -6.51
N PRO A 294 -6.88 17.32 -5.35
CA PRO A 294 -8.08 16.51 -5.19
C PRO A 294 -9.28 17.06 -5.99
N GLU A 295 -10.32 16.26 -6.17
CA GLU A 295 -11.58 16.64 -6.83
C GLU A 295 -12.29 17.80 -6.14
N ILE A 296 -12.11 17.94 -4.83
CA ILE A 296 -12.54 19.07 -3.99
C ILE A 296 -11.58 19.22 -2.82
N LEU A 297 -11.32 20.43 -2.38
CA LEU A 297 -10.45 20.67 -1.23
C LEU A 297 -11.16 20.36 0.09
N PRO A 298 -10.47 19.78 1.09
CA PRO A 298 -11.04 19.49 2.40
C PRO A 298 -11.67 20.69 3.10
N GLU A 299 -11.07 21.89 2.97
CA GLU A 299 -11.58 23.13 3.56
C GLU A 299 -12.94 23.54 2.97
N GLN A 300 -13.16 23.27 1.68
CA GLN A 300 -14.44 23.53 1.02
C GLN A 300 -15.52 22.57 1.56
N VAL A 301 -15.18 21.31 1.75
CA VAL A 301 -16.12 20.31 2.32
C VAL A 301 -16.44 20.65 3.76
N GLU A 302 -15.45 20.97 4.60
CA GLU A 302 -15.65 21.32 6.01
C GLU A 302 -16.56 22.54 6.19
N ALA A 303 -16.42 23.54 5.30
CA ALA A 303 -17.24 24.77 5.34
C ALA A 303 -18.74 24.49 5.08
N ILE A 304 -19.08 23.48 4.26
CA ILE A 304 -20.45 23.21 3.81
C ILE A 304 -21.06 21.97 4.42
N ARG A 305 -20.26 20.98 4.79
CA ARG A 305 -20.65 19.70 5.37
C ARG A 305 -19.66 19.29 6.47
N PRO A 306 -19.68 19.98 7.62
CA PRO A 306 -18.79 19.66 8.76
C PRO A 306 -19.07 18.25 9.34
N ASP A 307 -20.17 17.60 8.97
CA ASP A 307 -20.50 16.21 9.29
C ASP A 307 -19.78 15.19 8.39
N ALA A 308 -19.21 15.57 7.26
CA ALA A 308 -18.56 14.66 6.32
C ALA A 308 -17.27 14.02 6.90
N ILE A 309 -16.97 12.78 6.52
CA ILE A 309 -15.66 12.16 6.71
C ILE A 309 -14.88 12.34 5.40
N MET A 310 -13.75 13.06 5.50
CA MET A 310 -12.94 13.42 4.33
C MET A 310 -11.60 12.67 4.32
N ALA A 311 -11.18 12.18 3.15
CA ALA A 311 -9.87 11.63 2.90
C ALA A 311 -9.33 12.09 1.54
N THR A 312 -8.00 12.21 1.42
CA THR A 312 -7.31 12.61 0.18
C THR A 312 -6.05 11.78 -0.05
N GLY A 313 -5.43 11.88 -1.23
CA GLY A 313 -4.11 11.32 -1.50
C GLY A 313 -2.96 12.13 -0.89
N ARG A 314 -3.19 13.37 -0.45
CA ARG A 314 -2.17 14.29 0.00
C ARG A 314 -1.73 14.05 1.45
N SER A 315 -0.43 14.21 1.70
CA SER A 315 0.19 14.00 3.03
C SER A 315 -0.03 15.15 4.02
N ASP A 316 -0.41 16.32 3.53
CA ASP A 316 -0.66 17.53 4.34
C ASP A 316 -2.05 17.53 4.99
N TYR A 317 -2.95 16.62 4.59
CA TYR A 317 -4.29 16.45 5.16
C TYR A 317 -4.43 15.22 6.06
N PRO A 318 -5.46 15.18 6.93
CA PRO A 318 -5.86 13.97 7.63
C PRO A 318 -6.30 12.85 6.66
N ASN A 319 -6.29 11.61 7.15
CA ASN A 319 -6.79 10.45 6.39
C ASN A 319 -6.12 10.32 5.01
N GLN A 320 -4.80 10.33 4.96
CA GLN A 320 -4.06 10.17 3.71
C GLN A 320 -4.27 8.76 3.13
N ILE A 321 -4.93 8.66 1.99
CA ILE A 321 -5.02 7.43 1.20
C ILE A 321 -3.76 7.33 0.34
N ASN A 322 -2.80 6.55 0.79
CA ASN A 322 -1.50 6.41 0.12
C ASN A 322 -1.09 4.94 0.05
N ASN A 323 -0.72 4.48 -1.15
CA ASN A 323 -0.35 3.08 -1.43
C ASN A 323 0.82 2.57 -0.58
N VAL A 324 1.65 3.46 -0.03
CA VAL A 324 2.77 3.11 0.88
C VAL A 324 2.31 2.37 2.14
N LEU A 325 1.06 2.53 2.53
CA LEU A 325 0.47 1.77 3.63
C LEU A 325 0.21 0.29 3.29
N GLY A 326 0.25 -0.06 1.99
CA GLY A 326 -0.13 -1.38 1.48
C GLY A 326 1.04 -2.16 0.89
N PHE A 327 1.53 -1.74 -0.28
CA PHE A 327 2.39 -2.56 -1.12
C PHE A 327 3.64 -3.12 -0.43
N PRO A 328 4.39 -2.36 0.39
CA PRO A 328 5.62 -2.89 0.97
C PRO A 328 5.32 -4.08 1.91
N PHE A 329 4.29 -3.92 2.72
CA PHE A 329 3.87 -4.89 3.72
C PHE A 329 3.20 -6.12 3.10
N ILE A 330 2.44 -5.93 2.02
CA ILE A 330 1.82 -7.01 1.25
C ILE A 330 2.89 -7.89 0.64
N PHE A 331 3.89 -7.29 -0.03
CA PHE A 331 5.02 -8.04 -0.57
C PHE A 331 5.84 -8.73 0.53
N ARG A 332 6.06 -8.07 1.68
CA ARG A 332 6.75 -8.70 2.80
C ARG A 332 6.05 -9.99 3.24
N GLY A 333 4.74 -9.93 3.45
CA GLY A 333 3.95 -11.10 3.81
C GLY A 333 3.96 -12.20 2.74
N ALA A 334 3.84 -11.83 1.46
CA ALA A 334 3.86 -12.76 0.34
C ALA A 334 5.24 -13.43 0.14
N LEU A 335 6.34 -12.66 0.24
CA LEU A 335 7.71 -13.16 0.11
C LEU A 335 8.09 -14.13 1.23
N ASP A 336 7.73 -13.83 2.47
CA ASP A 336 8.13 -14.64 3.64
C ASP A 336 7.51 -16.05 3.61
N VAL A 337 6.31 -16.18 3.04
CA VAL A 337 5.67 -17.48 2.81
C VAL A 337 5.95 -18.04 1.42
N ARG A 338 6.79 -17.40 0.61
CA ARG A 338 7.08 -17.78 -0.78
C ARG A 338 5.77 -18.00 -1.58
N ALA A 339 4.82 -17.05 -1.48
CA ALA A 339 3.55 -17.14 -2.16
C ALA A 339 3.74 -17.20 -3.70
N ARG A 340 2.87 -17.94 -4.40
CA ARG A 340 2.89 -17.98 -5.87
C ARG A 340 2.28 -16.75 -6.49
N LEU A 341 1.29 -16.17 -5.82
CA LEU A 341 0.56 -15.00 -6.27
C LEU A 341 0.02 -14.23 -5.07
N ILE A 342 -0.44 -13.01 -5.29
CA ILE A 342 -1.23 -12.23 -4.35
C ILE A 342 -2.69 -12.27 -4.82
N ASN A 343 -3.54 -13.01 -4.09
CA ASN A 343 -4.96 -13.18 -4.38
C ASN A 343 -5.83 -12.15 -3.66
N ASP A 344 -7.13 -12.19 -3.89
CA ASP A 344 -8.07 -11.22 -3.30
C ASP A 344 -8.19 -11.39 -1.79
N GLU A 345 -8.11 -12.61 -1.26
CA GLU A 345 -8.11 -12.88 0.18
C GLU A 345 -6.93 -12.22 0.89
N MET A 346 -5.76 -12.22 0.28
CA MET A 346 -4.57 -11.53 0.80
C MET A 346 -4.75 -10.00 0.79
N LYS A 347 -5.35 -9.44 -0.26
CA LYS A 347 -5.68 -8.00 -0.36
C LYS A 347 -6.72 -7.60 0.69
N ILE A 348 -7.78 -8.39 0.85
CA ILE A 348 -8.81 -8.20 1.87
C ILE A 348 -8.22 -8.29 3.27
N ALA A 349 -7.32 -9.24 3.52
CA ALA A 349 -6.63 -9.38 4.79
C ALA A 349 -5.77 -8.14 5.12
N ALA A 350 -5.08 -7.59 4.12
CA ALA A 350 -4.31 -6.34 4.27
C ALA A 350 -5.24 -5.16 4.61
N ALA A 351 -6.35 -4.97 3.89
CA ALA A 351 -7.32 -3.92 4.15
C ALA A 351 -7.92 -4.02 5.57
N LYS A 352 -8.30 -5.23 5.99
CA LYS A 352 -8.82 -5.47 7.35
C LYS A 352 -7.77 -5.22 8.44
N ALA A 353 -6.50 -5.58 8.20
CA ALA A 353 -5.41 -5.33 9.14
C ALA A 353 -5.16 -3.83 9.32
N LEU A 354 -5.16 -3.06 8.23
CA LEU A 354 -5.05 -1.60 8.26
C LEU A 354 -6.23 -0.96 9.00
N ALA A 355 -7.45 -1.36 8.68
CA ALA A 355 -8.66 -0.86 9.34
C ALA A 355 -8.64 -1.15 10.85
N LYS A 356 -8.20 -2.33 11.25
CA LYS A 356 -8.04 -2.71 12.66
C LYS A 356 -6.98 -1.87 13.36
N LEU A 357 -5.81 -1.70 12.74
CA LEU A 357 -4.69 -0.96 13.32
C LEU A 357 -5.04 0.50 13.63
N ALA A 358 -5.85 1.14 12.78
CA ALA A 358 -6.33 2.52 13.01
C ALA A 358 -7.15 2.67 14.30
N LYS A 359 -7.77 1.60 14.80
CA LYS A 359 -8.58 1.59 16.03
C LYS A 359 -7.77 1.37 17.30
N GLU A 360 -6.54 0.90 17.16
CA GLU A 360 -5.63 0.66 18.28
C GLU A 360 -4.99 1.98 18.74
N ASN A 361 -4.65 2.06 20.03
CA ASN A 361 -3.98 3.24 20.57
C ASN A 361 -2.66 3.50 19.83
N VAL A 362 -2.49 4.72 19.33
CA VAL A 362 -1.27 5.13 18.64
C VAL A 362 -0.19 5.46 19.67
N PRO A 363 1.04 4.92 19.53
CA PRO A 363 2.14 5.26 20.40
C PRO A 363 2.48 6.76 20.36
N ASP A 364 2.88 7.32 21.50
CA ASP A 364 3.22 8.76 21.62
C ASP A 364 4.35 9.18 20.65
N GLU A 365 5.29 8.29 20.37
CA GLU A 365 6.37 8.52 19.41
C GLU A 365 5.84 8.77 17.99
N VAL A 366 4.81 8.04 17.57
CA VAL A 366 4.14 8.24 16.27
C VAL A 366 3.41 9.58 16.26
N ALA A 367 2.66 9.89 17.33
CA ALA A 367 1.96 11.17 17.44
C ALA A 367 2.94 12.35 17.40
N ALA A 368 4.10 12.25 18.05
CA ALA A 368 5.16 13.27 18.04
C ALA A 368 5.73 13.49 16.62
N ALA A 369 5.93 12.43 15.84
CA ALA A 369 6.42 12.52 14.45
C ALA A 369 5.46 13.27 13.52
N TYR A 370 4.18 13.34 13.86
CA TYR A 370 3.15 14.06 13.10
C TYR A 370 2.74 15.41 13.74
N SER A 371 3.70 16.09 14.37
CA SER A 371 3.52 17.44 14.92
C SER A 371 2.38 17.59 15.92
N GLY A 372 2.16 16.56 16.75
CA GLY A 372 1.13 16.56 17.78
C GLY A 372 -0.31 16.45 17.25
N ARG A 373 -0.50 15.99 16.00
CA ARG A 373 -1.85 15.68 15.48
C ARG A 373 -2.52 14.66 16.42
N ASN A 374 -3.81 14.82 16.65
CA ASN A 374 -4.58 13.86 17.43
C ASN A 374 -4.82 12.59 16.57
N LEU A 375 -3.93 11.61 16.68
CA LEU A 375 -4.01 10.33 15.97
C LEU A 375 -4.86 9.33 16.76
N LYS A 376 -6.12 9.67 16.98
CA LYS A 376 -7.09 8.80 17.64
C LYS A 376 -8.21 8.45 16.67
N PHE A 377 -8.63 7.19 16.68
CA PHE A 377 -9.73 6.70 15.82
C PHE A 377 -10.94 7.64 15.88
N GLY A 378 -11.39 8.06 14.72
CA GLY A 378 -12.47 9.04 14.55
C GLY A 378 -12.41 9.68 13.16
N LYS A 379 -13.23 10.68 12.93
CA LYS A 379 -13.41 11.38 11.65
C LYS A 379 -12.08 11.77 10.95
N ASN A 380 -11.07 12.15 11.72
CA ASN A 380 -9.76 12.60 11.19
C ASN A 380 -8.67 11.54 11.27
N TYR A 381 -9.00 10.30 11.66
CA TYR A 381 -8.06 9.19 11.73
C TYR A 381 -8.80 7.86 11.50
N ILE A 382 -9.16 7.60 10.24
CA ILE A 382 -9.80 6.35 9.81
C ILE A 382 -8.80 5.34 9.24
N ILE A 383 -7.56 5.74 9.03
CA ILE A 383 -6.48 4.92 8.47
C ILE A 383 -5.16 5.25 9.19
N PRO A 384 -4.25 4.27 9.38
CA PRO A 384 -2.93 4.54 9.98
C PRO A 384 -2.12 5.52 9.15
N VAL A 385 -1.14 6.16 9.79
CA VAL A 385 -0.18 7.03 9.11
C VAL A 385 1.01 6.23 8.57
N PRO A 386 1.69 6.64 7.47
CA PRO A 386 2.75 5.87 6.83
C PRO A 386 3.94 5.51 7.72
N PHE A 387 4.33 6.39 8.64
CA PHE A 387 5.45 6.15 9.56
C PHE A 387 5.06 5.46 10.87
N ASP A 388 3.92 4.79 10.91
CA ASP A 388 3.53 3.98 12.06
C ASP A 388 4.35 2.66 12.05
N PRO A 389 5.26 2.44 13.02
CA PRO A 389 6.12 1.26 13.04
C PRO A 389 5.36 -0.05 13.28
N ARG A 390 4.10 0.02 13.71
CA ARG A 390 3.25 -1.16 13.93
C ARG A 390 2.79 -1.81 12.62
N LEU A 391 2.83 -1.08 11.49
CA LEU A 391 2.38 -1.57 10.18
C LEU A 391 3.06 -2.87 9.77
N ILE A 392 4.39 -2.99 9.99
CA ILE A 392 5.14 -4.19 9.62
C ILE A 392 4.75 -5.42 10.45
N ALA A 393 4.30 -5.24 11.69
CA ALA A 393 3.83 -6.33 12.54
C ALA A 393 2.33 -6.62 12.39
N ALA A 394 1.57 -5.73 11.73
CA ALA A 394 0.13 -5.87 11.52
C ALA A 394 -0.23 -6.46 10.15
N VAL A 395 0.26 -5.85 9.06
CA VAL A 395 -0.16 -6.18 7.69
C VAL A 395 0.48 -7.46 7.16
N PRO A 396 1.83 -7.66 7.18
CA PRO A 396 2.43 -8.87 6.62
C PRO A 396 1.95 -10.17 7.26
N PRO A 397 1.74 -10.28 8.60
CA PRO A 397 1.20 -11.49 9.19
C PRO A 397 -0.24 -11.82 8.76
N ALA A 398 -1.06 -10.80 8.50
CA ALA A 398 -2.42 -11.00 7.99
C ALA A 398 -2.38 -11.52 6.55
N VAL A 399 -1.54 -10.95 5.71
CA VAL A 399 -1.31 -11.37 4.31
C VAL A 399 -0.74 -12.79 4.25
N ALA A 400 0.28 -13.09 5.06
CA ALA A 400 0.89 -14.42 5.13
C ALA A 400 -0.12 -15.49 5.56
N ARG A 401 -0.96 -15.19 6.56
CA ARG A 401 -2.03 -16.09 7.00
C ARG A 401 -3.02 -16.37 5.88
N ALA A 402 -3.52 -15.34 5.19
CA ALA A 402 -4.43 -15.50 4.06
C ALA A 402 -3.79 -16.33 2.93
N ALA A 403 -2.50 -16.13 2.66
CA ALA A 403 -1.77 -16.94 1.67
C ALA A 403 -1.68 -18.43 2.08
N MET A 404 -1.51 -18.71 3.37
CA MET A 404 -1.50 -20.09 3.89
C MET A 404 -2.89 -20.72 3.82
N GLU A 405 -3.93 -20.00 4.24
CA GLU A 405 -5.31 -20.46 4.27
C GLU A 405 -5.86 -20.75 2.86
N THR A 406 -5.41 -19.98 1.86
CA THR A 406 -5.79 -20.18 0.45
C THR A 406 -4.87 -21.11 -0.32
N GLY A 407 -3.87 -21.71 0.33
CA GLY A 407 -2.98 -22.70 -0.27
C GLY A 407 -1.98 -22.17 -1.29
N VAL A 408 -1.77 -20.83 -1.35
CA VAL A 408 -0.80 -20.22 -2.28
C VAL A 408 0.60 -20.09 -1.68
N ALA A 409 0.75 -20.30 -0.37
CA ALA A 409 2.03 -20.28 0.35
C ALA A 409 2.81 -21.56 0.13
N ARG A 410 4.10 -21.45 -0.24
CA ARG A 410 5.03 -22.59 -0.39
C ARG A 410 5.89 -22.84 0.86
N LYS A 411 5.99 -21.85 1.73
CA LYS A 411 6.73 -21.93 3.00
C LYS A 411 5.84 -21.44 4.14
N PRO A 412 4.96 -22.29 4.69
CA PRO A 412 4.07 -21.90 5.77
C PRO A 412 4.82 -21.49 7.04
N ILE A 413 4.29 -20.49 7.73
CA ILE A 413 4.78 -19.99 9.02
C ILE A 413 4.01 -20.70 10.13
N SER A 414 4.71 -21.45 10.97
CA SER A 414 4.12 -22.22 12.08
C SER A 414 3.77 -21.36 13.30
N ASP A 415 4.55 -20.34 13.59
CA ASP A 415 4.38 -19.44 14.74
C ASP A 415 4.24 -18.00 14.28
N ILE A 416 3.00 -17.54 14.16
CA ILE A 416 2.67 -16.18 13.75
C ILE A 416 3.11 -15.14 14.79
N GLN A 417 3.13 -15.49 16.07
CA GLN A 417 3.54 -14.53 17.10
C GLN A 417 5.04 -14.29 17.06
N LYS A 418 5.83 -15.34 16.90
CA LYS A 418 7.26 -15.23 16.67
C LYS A 418 7.56 -14.43 15.40
N TYR A 419 6.82 -14.70 14.33
CA TYR A 419 6.97 -13.97 13.06
C TYR A 419 6.71 -12.46 13.21
N LYS A 420 5.68 -12.05 13.96
CA LYS A 420 5.44 -10.63 14.28
C LYS A 420 6.62 -9.97 15.00
N THR A 421 7.20 -10.68 15.97
CA THR A 421 8.39 -10.21 16.69
C THR A 421 9.58 -10.03 15.76
N GLU A 422 9.83 -11.00 14.89
CA GLU A 422 10.93 -10.95 13.90
C GLU A 422 10.74 -9.78 12.91
N LEU A 423 9.51 -9.52 12.49
CA LEU A 423 9.20 -8.40 11.60
C LEU A 423 9.46 -7.03 12.26
N SER A 424 9.03 -6.86 13.51
CA SER A 424 9.29 -5.62 14.26
C SER A 424 10.79 -5.36 14.40
N ALA A 425 11.57 -6.43 14.62
CA ALA A 425 13.02 -6.37 14.76
C ALA A 425 13.77 -6.00 13.46
N ARG A 426 13.17 -6.24 12.28
CA ARG A 426 13.83 -5.95 10.98
C ARG A 426 14.10 -4.48 10.74
N LEU A 427 13.19 -3.61 11.15
CA LEU A 427 13.30 -2.17 10.91
C LEU A 427 14.07 -1.44 12.03
N ASP A 428 14.08 -2.00 13.23
CA ASP A 428 14.78 -1.45 14.37
C ASP A 428 15.39 -2.57 15.22
N PRO A 429 16.70 -2.83 15.09
CA PRO A 429 17.40 -3.83 15.90
C PRO A 429 17.29 -3.58 17.41
N THR A 430 17.07 -2.34 17.85
CA THR A 430 16.92 -1.98 19.26
C THR A 430 15.61 -2.58 19.80
N VAL A 431 14.55 -2.57 18.97
CA VAL A 431 13.26 -3.18 19.30
C VAL A 431 13.40 -4.68 19.56
N ALA A 432 14.24 -5.39 18.78
CA ALA A 432 14.50 -6.82 18.99
C ALA A 432 15.11 -7.08 20.39
N SER A 433 16.10 -6.28 20.78
CA SER A 433 16.75 -6.37 22.09
C SER A 433 15.75 -6.06 23.22
N LEU A 434 14.97 -4.99 23.05
CA LEU A 434 13.93 -4.62 24.03
C LEU A 434 12.82 -5.68 24.13
N GLN A 435 12.41 -6.29 23.03
CA GLN A 435 11.40 -7.36 23.04
C GLN A 435 11.93 -8.62 23.74
N THR A 436 13.20 -8.96 23.54
CA THR A 436 13.83 -10.08 24.26
C THR A 436 13.85 -9.80 25.76
N ILE A 437 14.25 -8.60 26.18
CA ILE A 437 14.23 -8.16 27.57
C ILE A 437 12.79 -8.17 28.12
N SER A 438 11.85 -7.59 27.38
CA SER A 438 10.42 -7.56 27.78
C SER A 438 9.83 -8.96 27.96
N ALA A 439 10.12 -9.90 27.06
CA ALA A 439 9.67 -11.28 27.17
C ALA A 439 10.25 -11.97 28.40
N GLU A 440 11.53 -11.70 28.74
CA GLU A 440 12.17 -12.21 29.94
C GLU A 440 11.57 -11.61 31.20
N VAL A 441 11.31 -10.28 31.20
CA VAL A 441 10.65 -9.58 32.31
C VAL A 441 9.24 -10.11 32.55
N THR A 442 8.45 -10.24 31.49
CA THR A 442 7.07 -10.79 31.57
C THR A 442 7.05 -12.22 32.12
N ARG A 443 8.02 -13.04 31.68
CA ARG A 443 8.14 -14.44 32.14
C ARG A 443 8.46 -14.52 33.63
N ASN A 444 9.23 -13.59 34.15
CA ASN A 444 9.67 -13.53 35.54
C ASN A 444 8.66 -12.89 36.48
N ASN A 445 7.69 -12.14 35.96
CA ASN A 445 6.60 -11.48 36.68
C ASN A 445 6.99 -10.87 38.03
N LYS A 446 7.92 -9.91 38.02
CA LYS A 446 8.47 -9.30 39.25
C LYS A 446 7.59 -8.16 39.76
N LYS A 447 7.56 -7.98 41.09
CA LYS A 447 6.98 -6.82 41.75
C LYS A 447 8.01 -5.71 41.79
N VAL A 448 7.65 -4.53 41.26
CA VAL A 448 8.54 -3.34 41.21
C VAL A 448 7.93 -2.22 42.04
N VAL A 449 8.73 -1.65 42.93
CA VAL A 449 8.33 -0.47 43.70
C VAL A 449 8.88 0.77 43.01
N PHE A 450 7.99 1.67 42.62
CA PHE A 450 8.36 2.97 42.05
C PHE A 450 8.47 3.97 43.21
N ALA A 451 9.67 4.46 43.46
CA ALA A 451 9.90 5.57 44.38
C ALA A 451 9.29 6.85 43.84
N GLU A 452 9.05 7.84 44.69
CA GLU A 452 8.47 9.13 44.28
C GLU A 452 7.07 8.99 43.68
N GLY A 453 6.19 8.23 44.35
CA GLY A 453 4.84 7.92 43.89
C GLY A 453 3.89 9.12 43.74
N GLU A 454 4.26 10.30 44.20
CA GLU A 454 3.58 11.58 43.97
C GLU A 454 3.96 12.24 42.64
N GLN A 455 5.00 11.76 41.97
CA GLN A 455 5.42 12.29 40.66
C GLN A 455 4.61 11.69 39.53
N GLU A 456 4.06 12.53 38.66
CA GLU A 456 3.26 12.10 37.51
C GLU A 456 4.04 11.12 36.61
N ARG A 457 5.34 11.31 36.44
CA ARG A 457 6.21 10.42 35.63
C ARG A 457 6.31 9.03 36.26
N SER A 458 6.45 8.94 37.58
CA SER A 458 6.52 7.66 38.30
C SER A 458 5.19 6.91 38.24
N ILE A 459 4.08 7.61 38.38
CA ILE A 459 2.73 7.04 38.23
C ILE A 459 2.52 6.50 36.82
N LYS A 460 2.87 7.28 35.78
CA LYS A 460 2.78 6.84 34.37
C LYS A 460 3.66 5.63 34.09
N ALA A 461 4.86 5.59 34.65
CA ALA A 461 5.77 4.44 34.50
C ALA A 461 5.20 3.18 35.18
N ALA A 462 4.63 3.30 36.36
CA ALA A 462 4.00 2.18 37.09
C ALA A 462 2.78 1.64 36.30
N ILE A 463 1.91 2.53 35.81
CA ILE A 463 0.76 2.17 34.97
C ILE A 463 1.25 1.48 33.69
N GLY A 464 2.26 2.02 33.02
CA GLY A 464 2.85 1.43 31.82
C GLY A 464 3.44 0.04 32.09
N TYR A 465 4.13 -0.15 33.21
CA TYR A 465 4.70 -1.44 33.62
C TYR A 465 3.59 -2.51 33.82
N GLN A 466 2.51 -2.18 34.53
CA GLN A 466 1.39 -3.10 34.73
C GLN A 466 0.63 -3.40 33.42
N ASN A 467 0.32 -2.36 32.63
CA ASN A 467 -0.41 -2.52 31.37
C ASN A 467 0.36 -3.32 30.32
N SER A 468 1.70 -3.29 30.37
CA SER A 468 2.58 -4.09 29.53
C SER A 468 2.70 -5.55 30.00
N GLY A 469 2.08 -5.92 31.12
CA GLY A 469 2.14 -7.27 31.66
C GLY A 469 3.52 -7.65 32.23
N TYR A 470 4.36 -6.68 32.58
CA TYR A 470 5.72 -6.91 33.07
C TYR A 470 5.76 -7.36 34.53
N GLY A 471 4.68 -7.13 35.29
CA GLY A 471 4.55 -7.51 36.68
C GLY A 471 3.63 -6.57 37.47
N GLU A 472 3.74 -6.65 38.80
CA GLU A 472 3.02 -5.75 39.72
C GLU A 472 3.87 -4.48 39.99
N ALA A 473 3.19 -3.33 40.05
CA ALA A 473 3.81 -2.04 40.36
C ALA A 473 3.22 -1.45 41.66
#